data_2343ee97ea0dc2a7a547d735da03ae3e
#
_entry.id   2343ee97ea0dc2a7a547d735da03ae3e
#
_cell.length_a   1.000
_cell.length_b   1.000
_cell.length_c   1.000
_cell.angle_alpha   90.00
_cell.angle_beta   90.00
_cell.angle_gamma   90.00
#
_symmetry.space_group_name_H-M   'P 1'
#
loop_
_entity.id
_entity.type
_entity.pdbx_description
1 polymer ?
#
loop_
_entity_poly.entity_id
_entity_poly.type
_entity_poly.pdbx_seq_one_letter_code
_entity_poly.pdbx_strand_id
1 'polypeptide(L)'
;MNQVLTRSIPFSTGHPADFFAQFAAAPAVFALRGADESAEPYVSKTANLRRRLQRLLAPPESQSKRLNLRERTATIEYSLTGSDFESVLLLYRTLRQEFPDSYQKRLRLRPAPVVRFNLENEYPRAYVTTRIGKMSGRALYYGPFRSRAVADKFLNDSLDLFKMRRCTFDLNPDPSFPGCVYSEMKMCLAPCFKGCTDEAYATEVARVQEYFDSGGQSLLRELETERERLSSELDFEGAAAQHAKIARIKGILSACDDICGRLDRLDAVVIQPSAETKFVAIFRFHGGELLGPVPIAMETEDEAQPVQISAYPAEAEPVTAQSVPGQSMESRICAALESVVSIGSHSAQRFGEELAILKRWYYRSHKVGEILFADEQGELPWRRIVRAATRVYRGEKEALVAPLSDSQQHGV
;
A
#
# COMPACT_ATOMS: atom_id res chain seq x y z
N MET A 1 -25.97 12.36 6.25
CA MET A 1 -24.53 12.52 5.88
C MET A 1 -23.74 11.73 6.91
N ASN A 2 -23.05 10.67 6.52
CA ASN A 2 -22.27 9.87 7.46
C ASN A 2 -21.04 10.66 7.92
N GLN A 3 -20.97 10.94 9.21
CA GLN A 3 -19.92 11.74 9.82
C GLN A 3 -18.64 10.90 9.92
N VAL A 4 -17.57 11.28 9.19
CA VAL A 4 -16.27 10.56 9.19
C VAL A 4 -15.52 10.75 10.51
N LEU A 5 -15.70 11.91 11.17
CA LEU A 5 -15.11 12.23 12.47
C LEU A 5 -16.09 11.86 13.60
N THR A 6 -15.60 11.16 14.61
CA THR A 6 -16.44 10.45 15.59
C THR A 6 -16.91 11.31 16.77
N ARG A 7 -16.24 12.44 17.04
CA ARG A 7 -16.57 13.32 18.16
C ARG A 7 -16.81 14.73 17.66
N SER A 8 -17.85 15.38 18.21
CA SER A 8 -18.22 16.76 17.91
C SER A 8 -18.43 17.52 19.21
N ILE A 9 -17.79 18.68 19.34
CA ILE A 9 -17.87 19.56 20.52
C ILE A 9 -18.17 20.98 20.03
N PRO A 10 -19.23 21.62 20.56
CA PRO A 10 -19.51 23.02 20.27
C PRO A 10 -18.39 23.90 20.83
N PHE A 11 -18.09 24.98 20.11
CA PHE A 11 -17.08 25.96 20.50
C PHE A 11 -17.66 27.38 20.44
N SER A 12 -17.32 28.18 21.44
CA SER A 12 -17.62 29.62 21.45
C SER A 12 -16.42 30.41 21.97
N THR A 13 -16.33 31.67 21.61
CA THR A 13 -15.27 32.57 22.06
C THR A 13 -15.31 32.88 23.56
N GLY A 14 -16.43 32.60 24.22
CA GLY A 14 -16.59 32.74 25.68
C GLY A 14 -16.08 31.60 26.52
N HIS A 15 -15.56 30.52 25.93
CA HIS A 15 -15.02 29.40 26.73
C HIS A 15 -13.80 29.82 27.57
N PRO A 16 -13.69 29.30 28.81
CA PRO A 16 -12.57 29.57 29.70
C PRO A 16 -11.26 28.96 29.15
N ALA A 17 -10.12 29.41 29.70
CA ALA A 17 -8.79 28.98 29.24
C ALA A 17 -8.54 27.46 29.40
N ASP A 18 -9.19 26.80 30.35
CA ASP A 18 -9.09 25.38 30.64
C ASP A 18 -9.97 24.51 29.71
N PHE A 19 -10.81 25.12 28.87
CA PHE A 19 -11.63 24.42 27.87
C PHE A 19 -10.85 23.37 27.09
N PHE A 20 -9.59 23.67 26.74
CA PHE A 20 -8.77 22.76 25.97
C PHE A 20 -8.23 21.58 26.77
N ALA A 21 -8.38 21.55 28.09
CA ALA A 21 -7.92 20.44 28.94
C ALA A 21 -8.70 19.14 28.67
N GLN A 22 -9.95 19.23 28.22
CA GLN A 22 -10.78 18.08 27.85
C GLN A 22 -10.29 17.29 26.64
N PHE A 23 -9.47 17.91 25.77
CA PHE A 23 -8.94 17.24 24.60
C PHE A 23 -7.68 16.43 24.94
N ALA A 24 -7.53 15.26 24.36
CA ALA A 24 -6.35 14.43 24.53
C ALA A 24 -5.10 15.09 23.93
N ALA A 25 -3.95 14.93 24.56
CA ALA A 25 -2.64 15.29 24.02
C ALA A 25 -2.11 14.16 23.10
N ALA A 26 -2.93 13.73 22.12
CA ALA A 26 -2.71 12.58 21.26
C ALA A 26 -2.87 12.94 19.78
N PRO A 27 -2.38 12.08 18.85
CA PRO A 27 -2.60 12.25 17.43
C PRO A 27 -4.09 12.24 17.07
N ALA A 28 -4.49 13.09 16.11
CA ALA A 28 -5.87 13.19 15.68
C ALA A 28 -6.00 13.78 14.27
N VAL A 29 -7.12 13.51 13.64
CA VAL A 29 -7.68 14.30 12.54
C VAL A 29 -8.83 15.13 13.09
N PHE A 30 -8.93 16.38 12.68
CA PHE A 30 -9.95 17.30 13.16
C PHE A 30 -10.44 18.24 12.07
N ALA A 31 -11.67 18.68 12.20
CA ALA A 31 -12.30 19.72 11.40
C ALA A 31 -12.82 20.85 12.32
N LEU A 32 -12.61 22.09 11.93
CA LEU A 32 -13.20 23.26 12.56
C LEU A 32 -14.26 23.82 11.62
N ARG A 33 -15.53 23.80 12.06
CA ARG A 33 -16.67 24.28 11.30
C ARG A 33 -17.13 25.63 11.81
N GLY A 34 -17.52 26.50 10.89
CA GLY A 34 -18.18 27.76 11.21
C GLY A 34 -19.66 27.54 11.60
N ALA A 35 -20.31 28.63 12.02
CA ALA A 35 -21.76 28.66 12.24
C ALA A 35 -22.55 28.58 10.93
N ASP A 36 -21.96 29.03 9.82
CA ASP A 36 -22.50 28.92 8.49
C ASP A 36 -22.10 27.54 7.90
N GLU A 37 -23.10 26.69 7.68
CA GLU A 37 -22.94 25.34 7.12
C GLU A 37 -22.39 25.36 5.67
N SER A 38 -22.56 26.48 4.94
CA SER A 38 -22.02 26.64 3.59
C SER A 38 -20.51 26.96 3.57
N ALA A 39 -19.94 27.36 4.72
CA ALA A 39 -18.55 27.71 4.83
C ALA A 39 -17.65 26.47 4.86
N GLU A 40 -16.59 26.46 4.03
CA GLU A 40 -15.62 25.38 4.01
C GLU A 40 -14.99 25.16 5.40
N PRO A 41 -15.00 23.92 5.94
CA PRO A 41 -14.35 23.61 7.19
C PRO A 41 -12.81 23.63 7.07
N TYR A 42 -12.13 23.96 8.16
CA TYR A 42 -10.68 23.78 8.24
C TYR A 42 -10.36 22.36 8.69
N VAL A 43 -9.91 21.51 7.78
CA VAL A 43 -9.58 20.11 8.06
C VAL A 43 -8.07 19.92 8.13
N SER A 44 -7.56 19.25 9.17
CA SER A 44 -6.14 18.98 9.35
C SER A 44 -5.89 17.77 10.25
N LYS A 45 -4.67 17.20 10.16
CA LYS A 45 -4.17 16.23 11.15
C LYS A 45 -3.13 16.87 12.07
N THR A 46 -2.96 16.30 13.23
CA THR A 46 -1.97 16.75 14.22
C THR A 46 -1.42 15.57 15.02
N ALA A 47 -0.20 15.71 15.52
CA ALA A 47 0.38 14.77 16.49
C ALA A 47 -0.09 15.04 17.94
N ASN A 48 -0.67 16.22 18.21
CA ASN A 48 -1.19 16.58 19.52
C ASN A 48 -2.39 17.50 19.35
N LEU A 49 -3.58 16.94 19.56
CA LEU A 49 -4.85 17.64 19.36
C LEU A 49 -4.98 18.85 20.27
N ARG A 50 -4.79 18.68 21.60
CA ARG A 50 -4.92 19.74 22.59
C ARG A 50 -4.07 20.94 22.23
N ARG A 51 -2.77 20.74 22.02
CA ARG A 51 -1.81 21.81 21.67
C ARG A 51 -2.16 22.49 20.35
N ARG A 52 -2.67 21.73 19.37
CA ARG A 52 -3.05 22.28 18.07
C ARG A 52 -4.29 23.15 18.16
N LEU A 53 -5.32 22.71 18.88
CA LEU A 53 -6.54 23.49 19.11
C LEU A 53 -6.26 24.76 19.90
N GLN A 54 -5.47 24.68 20.99
CA GLN A 54 -5.03 25.87 21.73
C GLN A 54 -4.37 26.89 20.80
N ARG A 55 -3.44 26.46 19.93
CA ARG A 55 -2.75 27.36 19.01
C ARG A 55 -3.67 28.02 17.97
N LEU A 56 -4.74 27.33 17.56
CA LEU A 56 -5.66 27.84 16.53
C LEU A 56 -6.82 28.65 17.11
N LEU A 57 -7.23 28.39 18.35
CA LEU A 57 -8.47 28.90 18.93
C LEU A 57 -8.27 29.70 20.23
N ALA A 58 -7.04 29.81 20.76
CA ALA A 58 -6.77 30.71 21.88
C ALA A 58 -6.97 32.17 21.45
N PRO A 59 -7.23 33.10 22.41
CA PRO A 59 -7.27 34.53 22.13
C PRO A 59 -5.99 34.95 21.40
N PRO A 60 -6.08 35.76 20.33
CA PRO A 60 -4.91 36.19 19.58
C PRO A 60 -4.06 37.16 20.42
N GLU A 61 -2.76 36.91 20.48
CA GLU A 61 -1.82 37.88 20.95
C GLU A 61 -1.76 39.10 19.98
N SER A 62 -1.72 40.32 20.46
CA SER A 62 -1.91 41.57 19.70
C SER A 62 -0.96 41.76 18.50
N GLN A 63 0.10 40.96 18.37
CA GLN A 63 1.10 41.07 17.28
C GLN A 63 1.35 39.76 16.53
N SER A 64 0.55 38.72 16.77
CA SER A 64 0.76 37.40 16.15
C SER A 64 0.29 37.35 14.71
N LYS A 65 1.20 37.09 13.76
CA LYS A 65 0.88 36.76 12.35
C LYS A 65 0.42 35.30 12.14
N ARG A 66 0.18 34.53 13.22
CA ARG A 66 -0.20 33.14 13.16
C ARG A 66 -1.67 32.99 12.76
N LEU A 67 -1.98 31.92 12.04
CA LEU A 67 -3.38 31.57 11.71
C LEU A 67 -4.16 31.38 13.02
N ASN A 68 -5.21 32.19 13.18
CA ASN A 68 -6.17 32.09 14.26
C ASN A 68 -7.56 31.91 13.65
N LEU A 69 -8.31 30.92 14.13
CA LEU A 69 -9.64 30.55 13.61
C LEU A 69 -10.73 30.72 14.68
N ARG A 70 -10.42 31.36 15.82
CA ARG A 70 -11.31 31.47 16.97
C ARG A 70 -12.69 32.02 16.61
N GLU A 71 -12.71 33.16 15.94
CA GLU A 71 -13.97 33.87 15.59
C GLU A 71 -14.78 33.17 14.49
N ARG A 72 -14.15 32.25 13.77
CA ARG A 72 -14.76 31.53 12.64
C ARG A 72 -15.24 30.13 13.02
N THR A 73 -14.92 29.65 14.22
CA THR A 73 -15.22 28.27 14.64
C THR A 73 -16.41 28.25 15.58
N ALA A 74 -17.41 27.43 15.21
CA ALA A 74 -18.57 27.15 16.06
C ALA A 74 -18.57 25.69 16.54
N THR A 75 -17.89 24.77 15.80
CA THR A 75 -17.86 23.35 16.15
C THR A 75 -16.49 22.75 15.88
N ILE A 76 -16.02 21.94 16.80
CA ILE A 76 -14.79 21.16 16.71
C ILE A 76 -15.18 19.69 16.53
N GLU A 77 -14.91 19.13 15.35
CA GLU A 77 -15.08 17.70 15.12
C GLU A 77 -13.70 17.04 15.08
N TYR A 78 -13.56 15.84 15.66
CA TYR A 78 -12.29 15.14 15.66
C TYR A 78 -12.43 13.64 15.87
N SER A 79 -11.38 12.92 15.46
CA SER A 79 -11.14 11.52 15.84
C SER A 79 -9.68 11.36 16.25
N LEU A 80 -9.46 10.68 17.36
CA LEU A 80 -8.12 10.27 17.78
C LEU A 80 -7.62 9.15 16.88
N THR A 81 -6.31 9.08 16.68
CA THR A 81 -5.67 8.07 15.85
C THR A 81 -4.46 7.48 16.56
N GLY A 82 -4.23 6.18 16.43
CA GLY A 82 -3.12 5.49 17.08
C GLY A 82 -1.80 5.61 16.32
N SER A 83 -1.84 5.97 15.02
CA SER A 83 -0.66 6.05 14.17
C SER A 83 -0.75 7.14 13.11
N ASP A 84 0.41 7.51 12.51
CA ASP A 84 0.43 8.43 11.36
C ASP A 84 -0.21 7.79 10.11
N PHE A 85 -0.13 6.47 9.95
CA PHE A 85 -0.81 5.75 8.88
C PHE A 85 -2.33 5.96 8.97
N GLU A 86 -2.91 5.68 10.11
CA GLU A 86 -4.32 5.91 10.38
C GLU A 86 -4.71 7.37 10.20
N SER A 87 -3.89 8.30 10.73
CA SER A 87 -4.13 9.74 10.56
C SER A 87 -4.15 10.18 9.10
N VAL A 88 -3.30 9.62 8.25
CA VAL A 88 -3.27 9.95 6.81
C VAL A 88 -4.47 9.37 6.09
N LEU A 89 -4.86 8.13 6.38
CA LEU A 89 -6.02 7.49 5.77
C LEU A 89 -7.32 8.21 6.18
N LEU A 90 -7.47 8.53 7.46
CA LEU A 90 -8.62 9.28 7.95
C LEU A 90 -8.69 10.68 7.36
N LEU A 91 -7.57 11.39 7.30
CA LEU A 91 -7.49 12.71 6.64
C LEU A 91 -7.90 12.62 5.16
N TYR A 92 -7.43 11.59 4.45
CA TYR A 92 -7.82 11.35 3.05
C TYR A 92 -9.33 11.17 2.92
N ARG A 93 -9.94 10.34 3.74
CA ARG A 93 -11.39 10.08 3.73
C ARG A 93 -12.18 11.35 4.05
N THR A 94 -11.77 12.09 5.10
CA THR A 94 -12.40 13.35 5.50
C THR A 94 -12.30 14.39 4.38
N LEU A 95 -11.09 14.61 3.83
CA LEU A 95 -10.90 15.59 2.76
C LEU A 95 -11.68 15.23 1.49
N ARG A 96 -11.79 13.94 1.17
CA ARG A 96 -12.54 13.47 0.00
C ARG A 96 -14.04 13.70 0.17
N GLN A 97 -14.56 13.56 1.38
CA GLN A 97 -15.97 13.84 1.69
C GLN A 97 -16.25 15.34 1.69
N GLU A 98 -15.41 16.13 2.36
CA GLU A 98 -15.63 17.58 2.52
C GLU A 98 -15.31 18.38 1.23
N PHE A 99 -14.34 17.90 0.44
CA PHE A 99 -13.81 18.62 -0.71
C PHE A 99 -13.66 17.73 -1.94
N PRO A 100 -14.75 17.14 -2.48
CA PRO A 100 -14.68 16.13 -3.55
C PRO A 100 -13.89 16.60 -4.79
N ASP A 101 -13.96 17.89 -5.14
CA ASP A 101 -13.30 18.46 -6.31
C ASP A 101 -11.85 18.92 -6.06
N SER A 102 -11.45 19.09 -4.80
CA SER A 102 -10.15 19.71 -4.47
C SER A 102 -9.29 18.95 -3.46
N TYR A 103 -9.77 17.83 -2.91
CA TYR A 103 -9.06 17.07 -1.87
C TYR A 103 -7.66 16.62 -2.28
N GLN A 104 -7.44 16.28 -3.54
CA GLN A 104 -6.13 15.84 -4.03
C GLN A 104 -5.06 16.92 -3.87
N LYS A 105 -5.42 18.18 -4.16
CA LYS A 105 -4.53 19.35 -3.99
C LYS A 105 -4.22 19.60 -2.51
N ARG A 106 -5.22 19.39 -1.65
CA ARG A 106 -5.09 19.57 -0.18
C ARG A 106 -4.23 18.47 0.46
N LEU A 107 -4.39 17.23 0.03
CA LEU A 107 -3.67 16.08 0.57
C LEU A 107 -2.21 16.00 0.10
N ARG A 108 -1.88 16.52 -1.08
CA ARG A 108 -0.55 16.47 -1.71
C ARG A 108 0.04 15.05 -1.75
N LEU A 109 -0.81 14.08 -2.03
CA LEU A 109 -0.40 12.68 -2.12
C LEU A 109 0.46 12.48 -3.37
N ARG A 110 1.61 11.79 -3.23
CA ARG A 110 2.47 11.45 -4.36
C ARG A 110 2.06 10.09 -4.90
N PRO A 111 1.63 9.98 -6.16
CA PRO A 111 1.26 8.69 -6.76
C PRO A 111 2.38 7.66 -6.68
N ALA A 112 2.01 6.40 -6.58
CA ALA A 112 2.96 5.30 -6.54
C ALA A 112 3.51 5.00 -7.95
N PRO A 113 4.84 4.89 -8.14
CA PRO A 113 5.42 4.37 -9.37
C PRO A 113 5.13 2.88 -9.49
N VAL A 114 4.70 2.46 -10.66
CA VAL A 114 4.36 1.07 -10.99
C VAL A 114 4.85 0.75 -12.40
N VAL A 115 5.14 -0.51 -12.67
CA VAL A 115 5.36 -1.03 -14.02
C VAL A 115 4.00 -1.41 -14.60
N ARG A 116 3.65 -0.83 -15.75
CA ARG A 116 2.48 -1.24 -16.54
C ARG A 116 2.90 -2.15 -17.66
N PHE A 117 2.28 -3.31 -17.74
CA PHE A 117 2.28 -4.20 -18.87
C PHE A 117 1.08 -3.88 -19.76
N ASN A 118 1.31 -3.34 -20.94
CA ASN A 118 0.26 -2.98 -21.88
C ASN A 118 0.04 -4.13 -22.87
N LEU A 119 -0.99 -4.92 -22.62
CA LEU A 119 -1.45 -6.03 -23.46
C LEU A 119 -2.56 -5.63 -24.45
N GLU A 120 -2.95 -4.34 -24.48
CA GLU A 120 -3.94 -3.81 -25.43
C GLU A 120 -3.37 -3.68 -26.84
N ASN A 121 -2.05 -3.51 -26.95
CA ASN A 121 -1.37 -3.42 -28.22
C ASN A 121 -1.05 -4.82 -28.76
N GLU A 122 -1.14 -5.03 -30.07
CA GLU A 122 -0.80 -6.28 -30.76
C GLU A 122 0.63 -6.75 -30.41
N TYR A 123 1.52 -5.79 -30.24
CA TYR A 123 2.89 -6.03 -29.73
C TYR A 123 3.04 -5.42 -28.34
N PRO A 124 2.72 -6.19 -27.27
CA PRO A 124 2.77 -5.69 -25.90
C PRO A 124 4.13 -5.13 -25.50
N ARG A 125 4.09 -4.23 -24.51
CA ARG A 125 5.31 -3.65 -23.90
C ARG A 125 5.09 -3.33 -22.44
N ALA A 126 6.19 -3.18 -21.69
CA ALA A 126 6.17 -2.72 -20.32
C ALA A 126 6.81 -1.33 -20.20
N TYR A 127 6.30 -0.51 -19.27
CA TYR A 127 6.84 0.81 -18.97
C TYR A 127 6.45 1.30 -17.57
N VAL A 128 7.25 2.20 -17.01
CA VAL A 128 6.96 2.79 -15.70
C VAL A 128 5.96 3.93 -15.82
N THR A 129 4.95 3.91 -14.97
CA THR A 129 3.92 4.94 -14.87
C THR A 129 3.56 5.21 -13.41
N THR A 130 2.90 6.35 -13.16
CA THR A 130 2.24 6.65 -11.88
C THR A 130 0.71 6.70 -12.03
N ARG A 131 0.21 6.44 -13.22
CA ARG A 131 -1.22 6.43 -13.52
C ARG A 131 -1.69 4.98 -13.63
N ILE A 132 -2.58 4.61 -12.74
CA ILE A 132 -3.26 3.31 -12.77
C ILE A 132 -4.59 3.52 -13.49
N GLY A 133 -4.78 2.80 -14.57
CA GLY A 133 -6.04 2.75 -15.31
C GLY A 133 -6.95 1.63 -14.80
N LYS A 134 -8.04 1.38 -15.53
CA LYS A 134 -8.92 0.25 -15.23
C LYS A 134 -8.10 -1.06 -15.32
N MET A 135 -8.12 -1.84 -14.26
CA MET A 135 -7.53 -3.18 -14.26
C MET A 135 -8.47 -4.12 -15.04
N SER A 136 -8.18 -4.22 -16.31
CA SER A 136 -8.77 -5.20 -17.20
C SER A 136 -7.66 -6.21 -17.55
N GLY A 137 -7.94 -7.46 -17.82
CA GLY A 137 -6.91 -8.45 -18.17
C GLY A 137 -5.95 -8.05 -19.31
N ARG A 138 -6.15 -6.86 -19.91
CA ARG A 138 -5.30 -6.28 -20.94
C ARG A 138 -4.30 -5.22 -20.44
N ALA A 139 -4.37 -4.83 -19.17
CA ALA A 139 -3.41 -3.91 -18.55
C ALA A 139 -3.08 -4.43 -17.15
N LEU A 140 -1.87 -4.95 -17.00
CA LEU A 140 -1.36 -5.45 -15.73
C LEU A 140 -0.43 -4.41 -15.10
N TYR A 141 -0.46 -4.33 -13.78
CA TYR A 141 0.36 -3.38 -13.02
C TYR A 141 1.14 -4.12 -11.95
N TYR A 142 2.45 -3.81 -11.82
CA TYR A 142 3.36 -4.38 -10.83
C TYR A 142 4.01 -3.27 -10.00
N GLY A 143 4.09 -3.46 -8.71
CA GLY A 143 4.60 -2.47 -7.75
C GLY A 143 3.87 -2.58 -6.41
N PRO A 144 3.83 -1.50 -5.61
CA PRO A 144 4.39 -0.16 -5.83
C PRO A 144 5.89 -0.09 -5.53
N PHE A 145 6.63 0.62 -6.33
CA PHE A 145 8.06 0.83 -6.09
C PHE A 145 8.33 2.05 -5.20
N ARG A 146 9.47 2.02 -4.51
CA ARG A 146 9.91 3.10 -3.63
C ARG A 146 10.01 4.46 -4.35
N SER A 147 10.58 4.47 -5.55
CA SER A 147 10.71 5.64 -6.39
C SER A 147 10.64 5.27 -7.87
N ARG A 148 10.42 6.29 -8.73
CA ARG A 148 10.43 6.09 -10.18
C ARG A 148 11.78 5.56 -10.68
N ALA A 149 12.89 6.08 -10.14
CA ALA A 149 14.22 5.62 -10.53
C ALA A 149 14.46 4.13 -10.20
N VAL A 150 13.95 3.65 -9.05
CA VAL A 150 14.01 2.22 -8.70
C VAL A 150 13.17 1.39 -9.66
N ALA A 151 11.94 1.85 -9.98
CA ALA A 151 11.07 1.16 -10.93
C ALA A 151 11.66 1.10 -12.34
N ASP A 152 12.23 2.23 -12.84
CA ASP A 152 12.86 2.31 -14.15
C ASP A 152 14.11 1.39 -14.22
N LYS A 153 14.94 1.39 -13.16
CA LYS A 153 16.11 0.50 -13.08
C LYS A 153 15.67 -0.97 -13.06
N PHE A 154 14.75 -1.35 -12.17
CA PHE A 154 14.23 -2.71 -12.08
C PHE A 154 13.66 -3.20 -13.40
N LEU A 155 12.84 -2.38 -14.08
CA LEU A 155 12.26 -2.72 -15.37
C LEU A 155 13.34 -2.91 -16.44
N ASN A 156 14.31 -2.00 -16.55
CA ASN A 156 15.37 -2.10 -17.54
C ASN A 156 16.26 -3.33 -17.32
N ASP A 157 16.70 -3.54 -16.07
CA ASP A 157 17.52 -4.70 -15.69
C ASP A 157 16.77 -6.02 -15.95
N SER A 158 15.45 -6.06 -15.68
CA SER A 158 14.60 -7.22 -15.97
C SER A 158 14.46 -7.45 -17.48
N LEU A 159 14.19 -6.40 -18.27
CA LEU A 159 14.07 -6.51 -19.73
C LEU A 159 15.38 -6.87 -20.41
N ASP A 160 16.55 -6.66 -19.78
CA ASP A 160 17.83 -7.15 -20.27
C ASP A 160 17.96 -8.68 -20.29
N LEU A 161 17.08 -9.37 -19.54
CA LEU A 161 17.01 -10.84 -19.52
C LEU A 161 16.20 -11.39 -20.70
N PHE A 162 15.46 -10.53 -21.41
CA PHE A 162 14.48 -10.88 -22.43
C PHE A 162 14.65 -10.07 -23.70
N LYS A 163 13.91 -10.46 -24.75
CA LYS A 163 13.93 -9.78 -26.05
C LYS A 163 12.61 -9.06 -26.37
N MET A 164 11.92 -8.61 -25.33
CA MET A 164 10.72 -7.79 -25.48
C MET A 164 11.06 -6.36 -25.91
N ARG A 165 10.21 -5.74 -26.75
CA ARG A 165 10.43 -4.37 -27.23
C ARG A 165 10.41 -3.33 -26.11
N ARG A 166 11.23 -2.30 -26.25
CA ARG A 166 11.35 -1.16 -25.30
C ARG A 166 10.89 0.17 -25.89
N CYS A 167 10.61 0.20 -27.21
CA CYS A 167 10.13 1.41 -27.88
C CYS A 167 8.78 1.88 -27.33
N THR A 168 8.57 3.21 -27.30
CA THR A 168 7.43 3.83 -26.64
C THR A 168 6.26 4.14 -27.57
N PHE A 169 6.45 4.08 -28.88
CA PHE A 169 5.41 4.35 -29.87
C PHE A 169 4.50 3.12 -30.09
N ASP A 170 3.32 3.38 -30.62
CA ASP A 170 2.43 2.31 -31.09
C ASP A 170 3.02 1.70 -32.34
N LEU A 171 3.10 0.36 -32.34
CA LEU A 171 3.83 -0.36 -33.36
C LEU A 171 2.88 -0.84 -34.45
N ASN A 172 3.17 -0.38 -35.67
CA ASN A 172 2.65 -0.97 -36.89
C ASN A 172 3.85 -1.54 -37.65
N PRO A 173 3.93 -2.88 -37.85
CA PRO A 173 5.08 -3.49 -38.52
C PRO A 173 5.25 -2.98 -39.95
N ASP A 174 6.44 -2.54 -40.28
CA ASP A 174 6.83 -2.11 -41.64
C ASP A 174 8.13 -2.82 -42.02
N PRO A 175 8.12 -3.77 -43.01
CA PRO A 175 9.31 -4.47 -43.45
C PRO A 175 10.40 -3.56 -43.98
N SER A 176 10.07 -2.33 -44.40
CA SER A 176 11.02 -1.33 -44.89
C SER A 176 11.68 -0.53 -43.75
N PHE A 177 11.24 -0.70 -42.51
CA PHE A 177 11.81 0.00 -41.36
C PHE A 177 13.25 -0.45 -41.13
N PRO A 178 14.22 0.49 -41.04
CA PRO A 178 15.67 0.14 -40.99
C PRO A 178 16.10 -0.53 -39.65
N GLY A 179 15.20 -0.68 -38.71
CA GLY A 179 15.52 -1.16 -37.36
C GLY A 179 15.83 -0.05 -36.37
N CYS A 180 16.25 -0.45 -35.19
CA CYS A 180 16.62 0.47 -34.12
C CYS A 180 17.78 -0.13 -33.30
N VAL A 181 18.38 0.69 -32.43
CA VAL A 181 19.49 0.26 -31.57
C VAL A 181 19.25 -1.03 -30.82
N TYR A 182 18.02 -1.23 -30.32
CA TYR A 182 17.66 -2.48 -29.58
C TYR A 182 17.62 -3.71 -30.47
N SER A 183 17.25 -3.57 -31.75
CA SER A 183 17.30 -4.66 -32.71
C SER A 183 18.73 -5.00 -33.12
N GLU A 184 19.56 -4.00 -33.35
CA GLU A 184 20.98 -4.17 -33.68
C GLU A 184 21.75 -4.84 -32.54
N MET A 185 21.46 -4.45 -31.26
CA MET A 185 22.06 -5.04 -30.08
C MET A 185 21.44 -6.42 -29.72
N LYS A 186 20.51 -6.95 -30.52
CA LYS A 186 19.77 -8.21 -30.24
C LYS A 186 19.03 -8.24 -28.90
N MET A 187 18.64 -7.09 -28.38
CA MET A 187 17.86 -6.92 -27.15
C MET A 187 16.35 -6.91 -27.38
N CYS A 188 15.92 -7.06 -28.65
CA CYS A 188 14.52 -7.10 -29.06
C CYS A 188 14.38 -8.07 -30.24
N LEU A 189 13.25 -8.81 -30.29
CA LEU A 189 12.91 -9.68 -31.43
C LEU A 189 12.54 -8.89 -32.69
N ALA A 190 12.48 -7.57 -32.60
CA ALA A 190 12.27 -6.65 -33.71
C ALA A 190 10.97 -6.85 -34.51
N PRO A 191 9.78 -6.92 -33.87
CA PRO A 191 8.52 -7.03 -34.57
C PRO A 191 8.24 -5.83 -35.48
N CYS A 192 8.90 -4.68 -35.25
CA CYS A 192 8.72 -3.44 -36.00
C CYS A 192 9.03 -3.57 -37.50
N PHE A 193 9.99 -4.41 -37.89
CA PHE A 193 10.30 -4.71 -39.29
C PHE A 193 10.10 -6.19 -39.64
N LYS A 194 9.23 -6.90 -38.88
CA LYS A 194 8.96 -8.34 -39.01
C LYS A 194 10.22 -9.22 -38.88
N GLY A 195 11.11 -8.82 -37.97
CA GLY A 195 12.33 -9.59 -37.63
C GLY A 195 12.04 -10.89 -36.86
N CYS A 196 10.77 -11.08 -36.42
CA CYS A 196 10.28 -12.33 -35.84
C CYS A 196 8.84 -12.58 -36.29
N THR A 197 8.32 -13.80 -36.05
CA THR A 197 6.91 -14.10 -36.22
C THR A 197 6.09 -13.56 -35.04
N ASP A 198 4.80 -13.38 -35.25
CA ASP A 198 3.89 -12.87 -34.20
C ASP A 198 3.80 -13.87 -33.04
N GLU A 199 3.82 -15.17 -33.31
CA GLU A 199 3.83 -16.24 -32.30
C GLU A 199 5.13 -16.22 -31.47
N ALA A 200 6.29 -15.99 -32.11
CA ALA A 200 7.56 -15.91 -31.41
C ALA A 200 7.57 -14.70 -30.45
N TYR A 201 7.02 -13.56 -30.90
CA TYR A 201 6.89 -12.39 -30.04
C TYR A 201 5.91 -12.61 -28.91
N ALA A 202 4.73 -13.22 -29.16
CA ALA A 202 3.74 -13.54 -28.15
C ALA A 202 4.30 -14.49 -27.07
N THR A 203 5.09 -15.49 -27.49
CA THR A 203 5.77 -16.42 -26.57
C THR A 203 6.74 -15.69 -25.65
N GLU A 204 7.53 -14.75 -26.19
CA GLU A 204 8.47 -13.95 -25.38
C GLU A 204 7.71 -13.03 -24.41
N VAL A 205 6.62 -12.41 -24.85
CA VAL A 205 5.75 -11.59 -23.97
C VAL A 205 5.18 -12.42 -22.83
N ALA A 206 4.68 -13.62 -23.11
CA ALA A 206 4.15 -14.52 -22.07
C ALA A 206 5.23 -14.90 -21.04
N ARG A 207 6.45 -15.18 -21.51
CA ARG A 207 7.59 -15.50 -20.64
C ARG A 207 7.99 -14.33 -19.76
N VAL A 208 7.98 -13.11 -20.30
CA VAL A 208 8.22 -11.89 -19.49
C VAL A 208 7.10 -11.66 -18.47
N GLN A 209 5.84 -11.88 -18.88
CA GLN A 209 4.70 -11.76 -17.97
C GLN A 209 4.80 -12.75 -16.81
N GLU A 210 5.14 -14.01 -17.08
CA GLU A 210 5.30 -15.06 -16.07
C GLU A 210 6.45 -14.73 -15.10
N TYR A 211 7.55 -14.15 -15.61
CA TYR A 211 8.64 -13.64 -14.77
C TYR A 211 8.13 -12.58 -13.77
N PHE A 212 7.34 -11.61 -14.21
CA PHE A 212 6.78 -10.60 -13.32
C PHE A 212 5.71 -11.17 -12.38
N ASP A 213 4.84 -12.08 -12.86
CA ASP A 213 3.78 -12.70 -12.07
C ASP A 213 4.33 -13.59 -10.95
N SER A 214 5.45 -14.26 -11.20
CA SER A 214 6.12 -15.14 -10.23
C SER A 214 7.19 -14.47 -9.38
N GLY A 215 7.33 -13.14 -9.45
CA GLY A 215 8.42 -12.44 -8.77
C GLY A 215 9.81 -12.96 -9.18
N GLY A 216 9.97 -13.37 -10.45
CA GLY A 216 11.22 -13.88 -11.01
C GLY A 216 11.47 -15.37 -10.83
N GLN A 217 10.62 -16.08 -10.07
CA GLN A 217 10.83 -17.50 -9.75
C GLN A 217 10.73 -18.42 -10.97
N SER A 218 9.92 -18.07 -11.99
CA SER A 218 9.80 -18.84 -13.22
C SER A 218 11.15 -18.95 -13.93
N LEU A 219 11.83 -17.83 -14.12
CA LEU A 219 13.14 -17.79 -14.79
C LEU A 219 14.25 -18.39 -13.93
N LEU A 220 14.21 -18.22 -12.62
CA LEU A 220 15.16 -18.86 -11.71
C LEU A 220 15.10 -20.37 -11.81
N ARG A 221 13.89 -20.95 -11.75
CA ARG A 221 13.68 -22.41 -11.89
C ARG A 221 14.16 -22.94 -13.23
N GLU A 222 13.88 -22.22 -14.33
CA GLU A 222 14.36 -22.57 -15.68
C GLU A 222 15.89 -22.69 -15.70
N LEU A 223 16.60 -21.67 -15.16
CA LEU A 223 18.04 -21.64 -15.16
C LEU A 223 18.68 -22.62 -14.16
N GLU A 224 18.05 -22.87 -13.04
CA GLU A 224 18.50 -23.85 -12.07
C GLU A 224 18.41 -25.27 -12.66
N THR A 225 17.30 -25.61 -13.33
CA THR A 225 17.13 -26.88 -14.03
C THR A 225 18.20 -27.06 -15.11
N GLU A 226 18.45 -26.02 -15.94
CA GLU A 226 19.46 -26.07 -16.99
C GLU A 226 20.89 -26.19 -16.41
N ARG A 227 21.19 -25.49 -15.31
CA ARG A 227 22.46 -25.64 -14.61
C ARG A 227 22.69 -27.08 -14.13
N GLU A 228 21.66 -27.71 -13.55
CA GLU A 228 21.73 -29.08 -13.07
C GLU A 228 21.93 -30.08 -14.22
N ARG A 229 21.24 -29.86 -15.36
CA ARG A 229 21.41 -30.66 -16.55
C ARG A 229 22.86 -30.61 -17.05
N LEU A 230 23.42 -29.38 -17.24
CA LEU A 230 24.81 -29.19 -17.68
C LEU A 230 25.82 -29.78 -16.71
N SER A 231 25.58 -29.66 -15.41
CA SER A 231 26.42 -30.27 -14.38
C SER A 231 26.41 -31.81 -14.49
N SER A 232 25.27 -32.43 -14.74
CA SER A 232 25.15 -33.89 -14.90
C SER A 232 25.84 -34.39 -16.18
N GLU A 233 25.92 -33.54 -17.21
CA GLU A 233 26.62 -33.79 -18.46
C GLU A 233 28.13 -33.46 -18.37
N LEU A 234 28.64 -33.06 -17.18
CA LEU A 234 30.01 -32.64 -16.90
C LEU A 234 30.45 -31.39 -17.68
N ASP A 235 29.50 -30.61 -18.20
CA ASP A 235 29.74 -29.26 -18.77
C ASP A 235 29.81 -28.22 -17.64
N PHE A 236 30.94 -28.17 -16.97
CA PHE A 236 31.14 -27.24 -15.85
C PHE A 236 31.23 -25.76 -16.28
N GLU A 237 31.68 -25.49 -17.51
CA GLU A 237 31.71 -24.11 -18.04
C GLU A 237 30.30 -23.61 -18.31
N GLY A 238 29.45 -24.43 -18.92
CA GLY A 238 28.04 -24.12 -19.13
C GLY A 238 27.29 -23.96 -17.82
N ALA A 239 27.52 -24.85 -16.86
CA ALA A 239 26.91 -24.76 -15.51
C ALA A 239 27.34 -23.47 -14.77
N ALA A 240 28.62 -23.07 -14.84
CA ALA A 240 29.12 -21.83 -14.26
C ALA A 240 28.48 -20.58 -14.92
N ALA A 241 28.29 -20.61 -16.24
CA ALA A 241 27.60 -19.54 -16.95
C ALA A 241 26.14 -19.38 -16.52
N GLN A 242 25.42 -20.50 -16.28
CA GLN A 242 24.06 -20.44 -15.74
C GLN A 242 24.04 -19.94 -14.29
N HIS A 243 24.98 -20.35 -13.46
CA HIS A 243 25.13 -19.85 -12.09
C HIS A 243 25.32 -18.33 -12.07
N ALA A 244 26.14 -17.76 -12.95
CA ALA A 244 26.33 -16.31 -13.06
C ALA A 244 25.03 -15.60 -13.46
N LYS A 245 24.21 -16.18 -14.36
CA LYS A 245 22.89 -15.62 -14.73
C LYS A 245 21.93 -15.65 -13.51
N ILE A 246 21.87 -16.74 -12.77
CA ILE A 246 21.06 -16.88 -11.54
C ILE A 246 21.45 -15.78 -10.53
N ALA A 247 22.76 -15.60 -10.29
CA ALA A 247 23.25 -14.55 -9.37
C ALA A 247 22.84 -13.15 -9.85
N ARG A 248 22.92 -12.87 -11.16
CA ARG A 248 22.44 -11.61 -11.73
C ARG A 248 20.94 -11.39 -11.49
N ILE A 249 20.11 -12.41 -11.72
CA ILE A 249 18.66 -12.30 -11.52
C ILE A 249 18.35 -12.07 -10.04
N LYS A 250 18.96 -12.80 -9.12
CA LYS A 250 18.80 -12.57 -7.68
C LYS A 250 19.18 -11.13 -7.30
N GLY A 251 20.23 -10.57 -7.92
CA GLY A 251 20.61 -9.15 -7.77
C GLY A 251 19.56 -8.17 -8.29
N ILE A 252 18.87 -8.47 -9.40
CA ILE A 252 17.77 -7.65 -9.92
C ILE A 252 16.57 -7.71 -8.96
N LEU A 253 16.20 -8.91 -8.53
CA LEU A 253 15.05 -9.14 -7.65
C LEU A 253 15.21 -8.51 -6.26
N SER A 254 16.45 -8.37 -5.77
CA SER A 254 16.72 -7.69 -4.48
C SER A 254 16.35 -6.21 -4.47
N ALA A 255 16.08 -5.61 -5.63
CA ALA A 255 15.54 -4.24 -5.74
C ALA A 255 14.01 -4.18 -5.56
N CYS A 256 13.33 -5.33 -5.54
CA CYS A 256 11.91 -5.46 -5.25
C CYS A 256 11.71 -5.76 -3.77
N ASP A 257 10.99 -4.88 -3.07
CA ASP A 257 10.52 -5.15 -1.71
C ASP A 257 9.29 -6.07 -1.75
N ASP A 258 8.95 -6.73 -0.63
CA ASP A 258 7.83 -7.68 -0.50
C ASP A 258 6.47 -7.11 -0.93
N ILE A 259 6.31 -5.78 -0.90
CA ILE A 259 5.10 -5.11 -1.39
C ILE A 259 5.02 -5.05 -2.93
N CYS A 260 6.16 -5.27 -3.62
CA CYS A 260 6.21 -5.19 -5.07
C CYS A 260 5.71 -6.50 -5.68
N GLY A 261 4.49 -6.50 -6.16
CA GLY A 261 3.87 -7.63 -6.82
C GLY A 261 2.81 -7.18 -7.82
N ARG A 262 2.05 -8.11 -8.32
CA ARG A 262 0.92 -7.83 -9.20
C ARG A 262 -0.22 -7.17 -8.42
N LEU A 263 -0.57 -5.94 -8.80
CA LEU A 263 -1.45 -5.08 -7.98
C LEU A 263 -2.89 -5.58 -7.85
N ASP A 264 -3.43 -6.27 -8.85
CA ASP A 264 -4.77 -6.86 -8.78
C ASP A 264 -4.85 -8.08 -7.85
N ARG A 265 -3.69 -8.63 -7.44
CA ARG A 265 -3.56 -9.71 -6.46
C ARG A 265 -3.02 -9.23 -5.12
N LEU A 266 -2.73 -7.95 -4.98
CA LEU A 266 -2.19 -7.41 -3.74
C LEU A 266 -3.24 -7.49 -2.63
N ASP A 267 -3.01 -8.37 -1.67
CA ASP A 267 -3.77 -8.51 -0.44
C ASP A 267 -2.82 -8.47 0.75
N ALA A 268 -3.08 -7.56 1.67
CA ALA A 268 -2.18 -7.34 2.81
C ALA A 268 -2.95 -6.88 4.04
N VAL A 269 -2.52 -7.36 5.20
CA VAL A 269 -3.01 -6.91 6.51
C VAL A 269 -1.98 -5.99 7.15
N VAL A 270 -2.39 -4.78 7.49
CA VAL A 270 -1.57 -3.78 8.18
C VAL A 270 -2.05 -3.66 9.62
N ILE A 271 -1.15 -3.85 10.57
CA ILE A 271 -1.42 -3.80 11.99
C ILE A 271 -0.76 -2.56 12.57
N GLN A 272 -1.52 -1.73 13.28
CA GLN A 272 -1.09 -0.46 13.85
C GLN A 272 -1.44 -0.39 15.33
N PRO A 273 -0.74 0.43 16.13
CA PRO A 273 -1.22 0.80 17.46
C PRO A 273 -2.60 1.48 17.34
N SER A 274 -3.48 1.22 18.29
CA SER A 274 -4.75 1.92 18.42
C SER A 274 -4.62 3.20 19.25
N ALA A 275 -5.52 4.16 19.03
CA ALA A 275 -5.71 5.30 19.93
C ALA A 275 -6.34 4.89 21.27
N GLU A 276 -7.00 3.74 21.30
CA GLU A 276 -7.62 3.18 22.48
C GLU A 276 -6.67 2.19 23.17
N THR A 277 -6.58 2.28 24.49
CA THR A 277 -5.80 1.33 25.30
C THR A 277 -6.42 -0.07 25.18
N LYS A 278 -5.58 -1.13 25.26
CA LYS A 278 -5.98 -2.53 25.14
C LYS A 278 -6.37 -2.99 23.74
N PHE A 279 -6.26 -2.12 22.70
CA PHE A 279 -6.58 -2.46 21.33
C PHE A 279 -5.41 -2.29 20.39
N VAL A 280 -5.45 -3.03 19.28
CA VAL A 280 -4.69 -2.75 18.06
C VAL A 280 -5.65 -2.41 16.93
N ALA A 281 -5.20 -1.59 15.99
CA ALA A 281 -5.98 -1.23 14.80
C ALA A 281 -5.52 -2.08 13.61
N ILE A 282 -6.41 -2.86 13.02
CA ILE A 282 -6.12 -3.68 11.85
C ILE A 282 -6.76 -3.05 10.61
N PHE A 283 -5.98 -3.01 9.54
CA PHE A 283 -6.41 -2.58 8.21
C PHE A 283 -6.15 -3.71 7.23
N ARG A 284 -6.95 -3.83 6.17
CA ARG A 284 -6.71 -4.74 5.06
C ARG A 284 -6.64 -3.95 3.77
N PHE A 285 -5.60 -4.14 2.98
CA PHE A 285 -5.56 -3.71 1.59
C PHE A 285 -5.99 -4.87 0.73
N HIS A 286 -7.19 -4.80 0.16
CA HIS A 286 -7.76 -5.87 -0.65
C HIS A 286 -8.56 -5.27 -1.80
N GLY A 287 -8.44 -5.86 -3.00
CA GLY A 287 -9.16 -5.36 -4.19
C GLY A 287 -8.87 -3.91 -4.55
N GLY A 288 -7.74 -3.35 -4.07
CA GLY A 288 -7.35 -1.96 -4.29
C GLY A 288 -7.91 -0.96 -3.29
N GLU A 289 -8.49 -1.42 -2.20
CA GLU A 289 -9.05 -0.60 -1.13
C GLU A 289 -8.36 -0.86 0.20
N LEU A 290 -8.10 0.22 0.95
CA LEU A 290 -7.71 0.16 2.36
C LEU A 290 -8.96 0.13 3.23
N LEU A 291 -9.30 -1.04 3.74
CA LEU A 291 -10.41 -1.28 4.65
C LEU A 291 -9.97 -1.09 6.11
N GLY A 292 -10.89 -0.75 7.00
CA GLY A 292 -10.62 -0.51 8.42
C GLY A 292 -10.38 0.97 8.76
N PRO A 293 -9.92 1.30 9.99
CA PRO A 293 -9.44 0.39 11.03
C PRO A 293 -10.52 -0.50 11.63
N VAL A 294 -10.14 -1.72 11.96
CA VAL A 294 -10.93 -2.60 12.82
C VAL A 294 -10.19 -2.71 14.16
N PRO A 295 -10.78 -2.24 15.27
CA PRO A 295 -10.19 -2.38 16.58
C PRO A 295 -10.28 -3.82 17.07
N ILE A 296 -9.16 -4.41 17.47
CA ILE A 296 -9.10 -5.74 18.07
C ILE A 296 -8.60 -5.63 19.49
N ALA A 297 -9.44 -6.06 20.46
CA ALA A 297 -9.05 -6.13 21.86
C ALA A 297 -7.96 -7.20 22.06
N MET A 298 -6.87 -6.84 22.73
CA MET A 298 -5.71 -7.71 22.95
C MET A 298 -5.77 -8.46 24.28
N GLU A 299 -6.57 -7.99 25.22
CA GLU A 299 -6.82 -8.63 26.50
C GLU A 299 -8.21 -9.27 26.46
N THR A 300 -8.33 -10.52 26.92
CA THR A 300 -9.62 -11.18 27.16
C THR A 300 -10.08 -10.74 28.54
N GLU A 301 -11.21 -10.05 28.60
CA GLU A 301 -11.75 -9.61 29.87
C GLU A 301 -12.46 -10.74 30.61
N ASP A 302 -11.97 -11.05 31.82
CA ASP A 302 -12.84 -11.54 32.90
C ASP A 302 -13.56 -10.38 33.61
N GLU A 303 -13.21 -9.12 33.31
CA GLU A 303 -13.87 -7.91 33.87
C GLU A 303 -13.88 -6.76 32.82
N ALA A 304 -14.95 -6.64 32.03
CA ALA A 304 -15.14 -5.43 31.24
C ALA A 304 -16.57 -4.93 31.24
N GLN A 305 -16.69 -3.69 31.71
CA GLN A 305 -17.85 -2.84 31.43
C GLN A 305 -17.90 -2.51 29.92
N PRO A 306 -19.11 -2.40 29.32
CA PRO A 306 -19.22 -2.09 27.88
C PRO A 306 -18.70 -0.69 27.61
N VAL A 307 -17.51 -0.61 27.04
CA VAL A 307 -16.98 0.63 26.50
C VAL A 307 -17.70 0.87 25.17
N GLN A 308 -18.35 2.01 25.02
CA GLN A 308 -18.92 2.44 23.75
C GLN A 308 -17.78 2.63 22.75
N ILE A 309 -17.62 1.67 21.86
CA ILE A 309 -16.62 1.71 20.79
C ILE A 309 -17.13 2.66 19.73
N SER A 310 -16.43 3.77 19.57
CA SER A 310 -16.66 4.72 18.49
C SER A 310 -16.09 4.14 17.19
N ALA A 311 -16.89 3.35 16.49
CA ALA A 311 -16.54 2.84 15.19
C ALA A 311 -16.66 3.92 14.10
N TYR A 312 -15.74 3.92 13.15
CA TYR A 312 -15.84 4.72 11.93
C TYR A 312 -17.08 4.27 11.14
N PRO A 313 -17.90 5.19 10.64
CA PRO A 313 -18.98 4.80 9.74
C PRO A 313 -18.36 4.47 8.37
N ALA A 314 -18.11 3.20 8.12
CA ALA A 314 -18.34 2.67 6.79
C ALA A 314 -19.86 2.60 6.61
N GLU A 315 -20.37 2.58 5.41
CA GLU A 315 -21.81 2.43 5.11
C GLU A 315 -22.42 1.09 5.62
N ALA A 316 -21.79 0.45 6.60
CA ALA A 316 -22.27 -0.70 7.34
C ALA A 316 -22.36 -0.33 8.82
N GLU A 317 -23.40 -0.79 9.48
CA GLU A 317 -23.58 -0.65 10.94
C GLU A 317 -22.29 -1.07 11.67
N PRO A 318 -21.93 -0.42 12.79
CA PRO A 318 -20.72 -0.74 13.53
C PRO A 318 -20.78 -2.20 13.97
N VAL A 319 -20.01 -3.05 13.30
CA VAL A 319 -19.80 -4.42 13.76
C VAL A 319 -18.86 -4.32 14.96
N THR A 320 -19.45 -4.20 16.15
CA THR A 320 -18.74 -4.47 17.38
C THR A 320 -18.36 -5.95 17.34
N ALA A 321 -17.07 -6.24 17.16
CA ALA A 321 -16.56 -7.57 17.43
C ALA A 321 -16.70 -7.82 18.94
N GLN A 322 -17.92 -8.18 19.37
CA GLN A 322 -18.19 -8.62 20.73
C GLN A 322 -17.33 -9.85 20.97
N SER A 323 -16.50 -9.80 21.99
CA SER A 323 -15.73 -10.95 22.43
C SER A 323 -16.70 -12.03 22.91
N VAL A 324 -16.91 -13.04 22.07
CA VAL A 324 -17.58 -14.27 22.50
C VAL A 324 -16.59 -14.99 23.39
N PRO A 325 -16.92 -15.30 24.67
CA PRO A 325 -16.03 -16.02 25.55
C PRO A 325 -15.61 -17.34 24.92
N GLY A 326 -14.29 -17.61 24.85
CA GLY A 326 -13.74 -18.84 24.30
C GLY A 326 -13.27 -18.78 22.82
N GLN A 327 -13.46 -17.68 22.10
CA GLN A 327 -12.91 -17.53 20.74
C GLN A 327 -11.40 -17.26 20.77
N SER A 328 -10.66 -17.98 19.89
CA SER A 328 -9.23 -17.72 19.71
C SER A 328 -8.99 -16.31 19.11
N MET A 329 -7.84 -15.72 19.39
CA MET A 329 -7.45 -14.43 18.80
C MET A 329 -7.49 -14.48 17.27
N GLU A 330 -7.09 -15.61 16.68
CA GLU A 330 -7.13 -15.85 15.24
C GLU A 330 -8.56 -15.76 14.70
N SER A 331 -9.51 -16.46 15.33
CA SER A 331 -10.92 -16.42 14.93
C SER A 331 -11.53 -15.02 15.04
N ARG A 332 -11.15 -14.25 16.06
CA ARG A 332 -11.59 -12.87 16.25
C ARG A 332 -11.09 -11.94 15.17
N ILE A 333 -9.80 -12.04 14.81
CA ILE A 333 -9.19 -11.24 13.74
C ILE A 333 -9.80 -11.63 12.39
N CYS A 334 -9.99 -12.93 12.13
CA CYS A 334 -10.60 -13.44 10.91
C CYS A 334 -12.01 -12.88 10.73
N ALA A 335 -12.88 -13.06 11.71
CA ALA A 335 -14.25 -12.55 11.69
C ALA A 335 -14.31 -11.02 11.53
N ALA A 336 -13.41 -10.30 12.18
CA ALA A 336 -13.32 -8.85 12.07
C ALA A 336 -12.92 -8.39 10.65
N LEU A 337 -11.96 -9.07 10.01
CA LEU A 337 -11.55 -8.76 8.63
C LEU A 337 -12.59 -9.19 7.59
N GLU A 338 -13.32 -10.26 7.84
CA GLU A 338 -14.43 -10.71 6.97
C GLU A 338 -15.64 -9.77 7.05
N SER A 339 -15.87 -9.14 8.21
CA SER A 339 -16.95 -8.17 8.38
C SER A 339 -16.74 -6.87 7.62
N VAL A 340 -15.49 -6.54 7.29
CA VAL A 340 -15.12 -5.35 6.50
C VAL A 340 -15.11 -5.72 5.03
N VAL A 341 -16.28 -5.89 4.45
CA VAL A 341 -16.44 -6.21 3.03
C VAL A 341 -16.31 -4.95 2.19
N SER A 342 -15.54 -5.05 1.11
CA SER A 342 -15.51 -4.03 0.06
C SER A 342 -16.87 -3.99 -0.65
N ILE A 343 -17.58 -2.88 -0.50
CA ILE A 343 -18.87 -2.64 -1.18
C ILE A 343 -18.59 -1.86 -2.46
N GLY A 344 -18.22 -2.53 -3.53
CA GLY A 344 -18.38 -1.95 -4.85
C GLY A 344 -17.15 -1.88 -5.75
N SER A 345 -17.41 -1.58 -7.00
CA SER A 345 -16.41 -1.34 -8.05
C SER A 345 -15.66 -0.04 -7.77
N HIS A 346 -14.41 -0.15 -7.34
CA HIS A 346 -13.58 1.02 -7.06
C HIS A 346 -13.06 1.66 -8.35
N SER A 347 -13.05 3.00 -8.38
CA SER A 347 -12.41 3.73 -9.48
C SER A 347 -10.90 3.49 -9.43
N ALA A 348 -10.27 3.37 -10.59
CA ALA A 348 -8.81 3.26 -10.72
C ALA A 348 -8.07 4.41 -10.01
N GLN A 349 -8.71 5.57 -9.91
CA GLN A 349 -8.22 6.72 -9.17
C GLN A 349 -8.13 6.42 -7.67
N ARG A 350 -9.21 5.91 -7.06
CA ARG A 350 -9.23 5.56 -5.63
C ARG A 350 -8.20 4.49 -5.30
N PHE A 351 -8.10 3.47 -6.14
CA PHE A 351 -7.05 2.46 -6.04
C PHE A 351 -5.65 3.09 -5.99
N GLY A 352 -5.33 3.98 -6.94
CA GLY A 352 -4.03 4.64 -6.99
C GLY A 352 -3.74 5.53 -5.78
N GLU A 353 -4.76 6.18 -5.21
CA GLU A 353 -4.64 7.03 -4.03
C GLU A 353 -4.40 6.21 -2.76
N GLU A 354 -5.15 5.14 -2.56
CA GLU A 354 -5.01 4.26 -1.39
C GLU A 354 -3.72 3.45 -1.44
N LEU A 355 -3.30 2.99 -2.64
CA LEU A 355 -1.98 2.42 -2.85
C LEU A 355 -0.85 3.41 -2.52
N ALA A 356 -1.03 4.70 -2.86
CA ALA A 356 -0.05 5.73 -2.54
C ALA A 356 0.05 5.99 -1.02
N ILE A 357 -1.06 5.87 -0.28
CA ILE A 357 -1.07 5.94 1.19
C ILE A 357 -0.30 4.76 1.78
N LEU A 358 -0.62 3.55 1.34
CA LEU A 358 0.06 2.33 1.77
C LEU A 358 1.56 2.38 1.47
N LYS A 359 1.93 2.72 0.23
CA LYS A 359 3.32 2.89 -0.22
C LYS A 359 4.06 3.93 0.62
N ARG A 360 3.44 5.08 0.90
CA ARG A 360 4.04 6.15 1.71
C ARG A 360 4.41 5.66 3.10
N TRP A 361 3.56 4.87 3.74
CA TRP A 361 3.83 4.30 5.05
C TRP A 361 4.88 3.19 4.97
N TYR A 362 4.74 2.26 4.01
CA TYR A 362 5.64 1.12 3.86
C TYR A 362 7.11 1.53 3.74
N TYR A 363 7.40 2.55 2.93
CA TYR A 363 8.77 3.00 2.65
C TYR A 363 9.30 4.06 3.64
N ARG A 364 8.64 4.27 4.78
CA ARG A 364 9.19 5.15 5.82
C ARG A 364 10.31 4.48 6.56
N SER A 365 11.36 5.24 6.87
CA SER A 365 12.51 4.79 7.67
C SER A 365 12.12 4.40 9.11
N HIS A 366 11.12 5.06 9.67
CA HIS A 366 10.58 4.79 11.00
C HIS A 366 9.07 4.50 10.89
N LYS A 367 8.74 3.36 10.30
CA LYS A 367 7.35 2.89 10.27
C LYS A 367 6.98 2.29 11.63
N VAL A 368 5.80 2.60 12.11
CA VAL A 368 5.18 1.98 13.26
C VAL A 368 4.19 0.94 12.75
N GLY A 369 4.07 -0.19 13.44
CA GLY A 369 3.22 -1.29 13.02
C GLY A 369 3.89 -2.25 12.03
N GLU A 370 3.16 -3.28 11.64
CA GLU A 370 3.62 -4.35 10.76
C GLU A 370 2.67 -4.55 9.59
N ILE A 371 3.18 -5.17 8.51
CA ILE A 371 2.40 -5.59 7.33
C ILE A 371 2.70 -7.04 7.02
N LEU A 372 1.65 -7.78 6.68
CA LEU A 372 1.74 -9.17 6.26
C LEU A 372 0.95 -9.33 4.96
N PHE A 373 1.55 -10.02 4.00
CA PHE A 373 0.98 -10.25 2.68
C PHE A 373 0.35 -11.64 2.62
N ALA A 374 -0.73 -11.76 1.86
CA ALA A 374 -1.24 -13.06 1.43
C ALA A 374 -0.21 -13.77 0.54
N ASP A 375 -0.27 -15.08 0.50
CA ASP A 375 0.56 -15.89 -0.39
C ASP A 375 0.04 -15.87 -1.85
N GLU A 376 0.68 -16.67 -2.72
CA GLU A 376 0.30 -16.78 -4.14
C GLU A 376 -1.12 -17.35 -4.34
N GLN A 377 -1.66 -18.07 -3.37
CA GLN A 377 -3.01 -18.62 -3.35
C GLN A 377 -4.05 -17.62 -2.82
N GLY A 378 -3.60 -16.49 -2.28
CA GLY A 378 -4.44 -15.48 -1.64
C GLY A 378 -4.75 -15.77 -0.17
N GLU A 379 -4.05 -16.73 0.44
CA GLU A 379 -4.25 -17.10 1.84
C GLU A 379 -3.43 -16.21 2.78
N LEU A 380 -4.09 -15.67 3.81
CA LEU A 380 -3.45 -14.83 4.81
C LEU A 380 -2.71 -15.67 5.85
N PRO A 381 -1.49 -15.27 6.27
CA PRO A 381 -0.70 -16.01 7.26
C PRO A 381 -1.18 -15.76 8.70
N TRP A 382 -2.34 -16.28 9.07
CA TRP A 382 -3.06 -16.02 10.32
C TRP A 382 -2.20 -16.08 11.58
N ARG A 383 -1.40 -17.13 11.74
CA ARG A 383 -0.50 -17.27 12.90
C ARG A 383 0.52 -16.13 12.99
N ARG A 384 1.01 -15.64 11.84
CA ARG A 384 1.94 -14.51 11.78
C ARG A 384 1.22 -13.21 12.10
N ILE A 385 -0.03 -13.05 11.66
CA ILE A 385 -0.89 -11.88 11.94
C ILE A 385 -1.13 -11.76 13.45
N VAL A 386 -1.50 -12.85 14.13
CA VAL A 386 -1.71 -12.87 15.59
C VAL A 386 -0.43 -12.48 16.34
N ARG A 387 0.73 -13.03 15.94
CA ARG A 387 2.03 -12.68 16.55
C ARG A 387 2.38 -11.21 16.32
N ALA A 388 2.13 -10.70 15.13
CA ALA A 388 2.37 -9.30 14.79
C ALA A 388 1.45 -8.36 15.60
N ALA A 389 0.16 -8.71 15.76
CA ALA A 389 -0.76 -7.97 16.62
C ALA A 389 -0.25 -7.89 18.07
N THR A 390 0.24 -9.01 18.60
CA THR A 390 0.83 -9.06 19.96
C THR A 390 2.08 -8.20 20.09
N ARG A 391 2.99 -8.22 19.09
CA ARG A 391 4.19 -7.36 19.11
C ARG A 391 3.82 -5.88 19.04
N VAL A 392 2.92 -5.51 18.11
CA VAL A 392 2.48 -4.12 17.97
C VAL A 392 1.80 -3.63 19.25
N TYR A 393 0.97 -4.47 19.90
CA TYR A 393 0.35 -4.16 21.17
C TYR A 393 1.37 -3.88 22.28
N ARG A 394 2.43 -4.69 22.37
CA ARG A 394 3.52 -4.54 23.35
C ARG A 394 4.51 -3.44 23.00
N GLY A 395 4.39 -2.81 21.84
CA GLY A 395 5.36 -1.82 21.34
C GLY A 395 6.72 -2.43 20.97
N GLU A 396 6.78 -3.73 20.72
CA GLU A 396 7.98 -4.44 20.29
C GLU A 396 8.26 -4.15 18.81
N LYS A 397 9.53 -4.13 18.42
CA LYS A 397 9.92 -4.01 17.00
C LYS A 397 9.75 -5.36 16.31
N GLU A 398 9.45 -5.32 15.00
CA GLU A 398 9.47 -6.51 14.15
C GLU A 398 10.81 -7.24 14.30
N ALA A 399 10.74 -8.53 14.63
CA ALA A 399 11.94 -9.36 14.65
C ALA A 399 12.48 -9.41 13.22
N LEU A 400 13.71 -8.93 13.00
CA LEU A 400 14.43 -9.13 11.76
C LEU A 400 14.50 -10.63 11.49
N VAL A 401 13.68 -11.14 10.58
CA VAL A 401 13.84 -12.50 10.06
C VAL A 401 15.16 -12.45 9.29
N ALA A 402 16.19 -13.04 9.88
CA ALA A 402 17.43 -13.26 9.17
C ALA A 402 17.09 -14.05 7.89
N PRO A 403 17.63 -13.66 6.72
CA PRO A 403 17.46 -14.47 5.53
C PRO A 403 17.89 -15.88 5.87
N LEU A 404 17.05 -16.86 5.52
CA LEU A 404 17.35 -18.28 5.70
C LEU A 404 18.74 -18.53 5.11
N SER A 405 19.71 -18.71 5.99
CA SER A 405 21.06 -19.12 5.58
C SER A 405 20.94 -20.52 4.98
N ASP A 406 21.35 -20.65 3.71
CA ASP A 406 21.60 -21.92 3.02
C ASP A 406 22.74 -22.73 3.73
N SER A 407 22.51 -23.15 4.94
CA SER A 407 23.43 -24.00 5.69
C SER A 407 22.66 -25.17 6.29
N GLN A 408 22.28 -26.11 5.42
CA GLN A 408 22.15 -27.54 5.78
C GLN A 408 21.94 -28.39 4.52
N GLN A 409 22.97 -28.57 3.72
CA GLN A 409 23.16 -29.75 2.89
C GLN A 409 24.65 -29.92 2.56
N HIS A 410 25.43 -30.26 3.59
CA HIS A 410 26.67 -31.03 3.42
C HIS A 410 26.81 -31.92 4.67
N GLY A 411 26.38 -33.17 4.50
CA GLY A 411 26.55 -34.22 5.50
C GLY A 411 26.24 -35.58 4.86
N VAL A 412 27.33 -36.24 4.43
CA VAL A 412 27.49 -37.63 3.97
C VAL A 412 27.16 -37.89 2.53
#